data_77742b8c114ec26207ab66138fefb9e2
#
_entry.id   77742b8c114ec26207ab66138fefb9e2
#
_cell.length_a   1.000
_cell.length_b   1.000
_cell.length_c   1.000
_cell.angle_alpha   90.00
_cell.angle_beta   90.00
_cell.angle_gamma   90.00
#
_symmetry.space_group_name_H-M   'P 1'
#
loop_
_entity.id
_entity.type
_entity.pdbx_description
1 polymer ?
#
loop_
_entity_poly.entity_id
_entity_poly.type
_entity_poly.pdbx_seq_one_letter_code
_entity_poly.pdbx_strand_id
1 'polypeptide(L)'
;TEVSIRDDDGKAMPTGERGEICIRGPQVMAGYWQRPEETAQVMTEDGYFRTGDIGIMDERGYIRIVDRKKDMILVSGFNVYPNEVEEVIAGHPGVLEVAAVGVPDEYSGEAVKVFIVRKNQSLTEEDLRTYCTQNLTGYKRPKFFEFRDELPKTNVGKILRRVLRDEALKKTT
;
A
#
# COMPACT_ATOMS: atom_id res chain seq x y z
N THR A 1 23.73 11.24 0.08
CA THR A 1 22.84 10.06 0.06
C THR A 1 22.58 9.69 -1.37
N GLU A 2 22.85 8.45 -1.69
CA GLU A 2 22.46 7.87 -2.96
C GLU A 2 21.09 7.21 -2.78
N VAL A 3 20.23 7.33 -3.79
CA VAL A 3 18.92 6.69 -3.82
C VAL A 3 18.78 5.95 -5.14
N SER A 4 18.25 4.71 -5.07
CA SER A 4 17.97 3.86 -6.22
C SER A 4 16.55 3.30 -6.06
N ILE A 5 15.79 3.30 -7.15
CA ILE A 5 14.51 2.58 -7.22
C ILE A 5 14.81 1.21 -7.79
N ARG A 6 14.41 0.13 -7.11
CA ARG A 6 14.79 -1.24 -7.46
C ARG A 6 13.58 -2.17 -7.51
N ASP A 7 13.69 -3.19 -8.37
CA ASP A 7 12.75 -4.30 -8.40
C ASP A 7 13.00 -5.31 -7.24
N ASP A 8 12.24 -6.39 -7.21
CA ASP A 8 12.35 -7.41 -6.18
C ASP A 8 13.70 -8.17 -6.24
N ASP A 9 14.31 -8.28 -7.43
CA ASP A 9 15.62 -8.88 -7.65
C ASP A 9 16.78 -7.93 -7.30
N GLY A 10 16.47 -6.69 -6.90
CA GLY A 10 17.45 -5.67 -6.53
C GLY A 10 18.07 -4.93 -7.72
N LYS A 11 17.55 -5.11 -8.93
CA LYS A 11 17.99 -4.40 -10.13
C LYS A 11 17.41 -2.99 -10.16
N ALA A 12 18.22 -2.01 -10.57
CA ALA A 12 17.77 -0.63 -10.72
C ALA A 12 16.69 -0.52 -11.81
N MET A 13 15.61 0.17 -11.46
CA MET A 13 14.49 0.47 -12.36
C MET A 13 14.78 1.71 -13.19
N PRO A 14 14.27 1.77 -14.44
CA PRO A 14 14.28 2.99 -15.24
C PRO A 14 13.58 4.16 -14.52
N THR A 15 13.98 5.38 -14.86
CA THR A 15 13.29 6.60 -14.40
C THR A 15 11.82 6.57 -14.80
N GLY A 16 10.94 6.92 -13.87
CA GLY A 16 9.48 6.89 -14.06
C GLY A 16 8.83 5.54 -13.71
N GLU A 17 9.62 4.49 -13.53
CA GLU A 17 9.11 3.18 -13.14
C GLU A 17 9.03 3.04 -11.61
N ARG A 18 8.12 2.16 -11.16
CA ARG A 18 7.90 1.89 -9.74
C ARG A 18 8.85 0.80 -9.24
N GLY A 19 9.36 0.97 -8.03
CA GLY A 19 10.15 -0.04 -7.33
C GLY A 19 10.37 0.32 -5.89
N GLU A 20 11.07 -0.53 -5.16
CA GLU A 20 11.45 -0.26 -3.79
C GLU A 20 12.50 0.83 -3.72
N ILE A 21 12.28 1.81 -2.85
CA ILE A 21 13.27 2.86 -2.56
C ILE A 21 14.40 2.23 -1.77
N CYS A 22 15.60 2.24 -2.34
CA CYS A 22 16.82 1.78 -1.69
C CYS A 22 17.78 2.95 -1.48
N ILE A 23 18.38 3.06 -0.30
CA ILE A 23 19.23 4.20 0.05
C ILE A 23 20.62 3.75 0.52
N ARG A 24 21.66 4.53 0.17
CA ARG A 24 23.02 4.33 0.62
C ARG A 24 23.65 5.67 1.01
N GLY A 25 24.38 5.68 2.12
CA GLY A 25 25.09 6.89 2.57
C GLY A 25 25.58 6.78 4.01
N PRO A 26 26.42 7.71 4.45
CA PRO A 26 27.05 7.64 5.77
C PRO A 26 26.06 7.75 6.95
N GLN A 27 24.85 8.27 6.72
CA GLN A 27 23.78 8.38 7.72
C GLN A 27 22.90 7.13 7.80
N VAL A 28 23.05 6.18 6.86
CA VAL A 28 22.28 4.94 6.88
C VAL A 28 22.88 4.03 7.95
N MET A 29 22.03 3.38 8.74
CA MET A 29 22.45 2.46 9.78
C MET A 29 23.32 1.33 9.22
N ALA A 30 24.30 0.88 10.01
CA ALA A 30 25.11 -0.29 9.67
C ALA A 30 24.31 -1.61 9.75
N GLY A 31 23.21 -1.62 10.49
CA GLY A 31 22.35 -2.79 10.69
C GLY A 31 21.51 -2.68 11.96
N TYR A 32 20.67 -3.66 12.19
CA TYR A 32 19.89 -3.79 13.43
C TYR A 32 20.76 -4.32 14.57
N TRP A 33 20.63 -3.72 15.75
CA TRP A 33 21.40 -4.12 16.93
C TRP A 33 21.14 -5.59 17.30
N GLN A 34 22.21 -6.38 17.33
CA GLN A 34 22.19 -7.83 17.65
C GLN A 34 21.23 -8.67 16.77
N ARG A 35 20.94 -8.22 15.52
CA ARG A 35 20.06 -8.91 14.57
C ARG A 35 20.70 -9.01 13.19
N PRO A 36 21.76 -9.82 13.03
CA PRO A 36 22.47 -9.92 11.75
C PRO A 36 21.62 -10.53 10.64
N GLU A 37 20.76 -11.50 10.94
CA GLU A 37 19.87 -12.12 9.95
C GLU A 37 18.83 -11.13 9.40
N GLU A 38 18.20 -10.33 10.27
CA GLU A 38 17.25 -9.30 9.85
C GLU A 38 17.97 -8.18 9.07
N THR A 39 19.22 -7.86 9.46
CA THR A 39 20.05 -6.91 8.74
C THR A 39 20.34 -7.39 7.32
N ALA A 40 20.71 -8.66 7.16
CA ALA A 40 21.00 -9.25 5.85
C ALA A 40 19.77 -9.22 4.90
N GLN A 41 18.55 -9.27 5.44
CA GLN A 41 17.32 -9.19 4.64
C GLN A 41 17.06 -7.78 4.08
N VAL A 42 17.55 -6.74 4.74
CA VAL A 42 17.28 -5.35 4.36
C VAL A 42 18.49 -4.64 3.74
N MET A 43 19.66 -5.26 3.73
CA MET A 43 20.85 -4.71 3.07
C MET A 43 21.11 -5.47 1.77
N THR A 44 21.33 -4.75 0.68
CA THR A 44 21.72 -5.34 -0.60
C THR A 44 23.24 -5.62 -0.59
N GLU A 45 23.70 -6.51 -1.49
CA GLU A 45 25.13 -6.85 -1.61
C GLU A 45 26.01 -5.64 -1.95
N ASP A 46 25.48 -4.66 -2.68
CA ASP A 46 26.14 -3.40 -3.05
C ASP A 46 25.93 -2.26 -2.02
N GLY A 47 25.43 -2.60 -0.82
CA GLY A 47 25.39 -1.73 0.35
C GLY A 47 24.22 -0.74 0.41
N TYR A 48 23.13 -0.98 -0.33
CA TYR A 48 21.92 -0.20 -0.16
C TYR A 48 21.01 -0.82 0.91
N PHE A 49 20.38 0.05 1.69
CA PHE A 49 19.32 -0.33 2.62
C PHE A 49 17.97 -0.29 1.90
N ARG A 50 17.23 -1.39 1.96
CA ARG A 50 15.85 -1.52 1.48
C ARG A 50 14.91 -0.87 2.48
N THR A 51 14.23 0.20 2.10
CA THR A 51 13.37 0.96 3.03
C THR A 51 12.03 0.29 3.30
N GLY A 52 11.59 -0.61 2.43
CA GLY A 52 10.25 -1.18 2.44
C GLY A 52 9.18 -0.20 1.93
N ASP A 53 9.57 0.94 1.40
CA ASP A 53 8.67 1.91 0.76
C ASP A 53 8.80 1.80 -0.76
N ILE A 54 7.69 1.81 -1.46
CA ILE A 54 7.63 1.83 -2.93
C ILE A 54 7.58 3.27 -3.40
N GLY A 55 8.37 3.60 -4.40
CA GLY A 55 8.43 4.94 -4.96
C GLY A 55 8.71 4.98 -6.45
N ILE A 56 8.67 6.19 -6.97
CA ILE A 56 9.00 6.53 -8.36
C ILE A 56 9.97 7.71 -8.32
N MET A 57 11.03 7.65 -9.13
CA MET A 57 11.94 8.78 -9.34
C MET A 57 11.64 9.44 -10.68
N ASP A 58 11.47 10.76 -10.69
CA ASP A 58 11.27 11.51 -11.92
C ASP A 58 12.62 11.86 -12.60
N GLU A 59 12.56 12.43 -13.81
CA GLU A 59 13.76 12.85 -14.60
C GLU A 59 14.61 13.90 -13.89
N ARG A 60 14.06 14.64 -12.93
CA ARG A 60 14.76 15.64 -12.14
C ARG A 60 15.35 15.08 -10.85
N GLY A 61 15.15 13.77 -10.59
CA GLY A 61 15.62 13.08 -9.40
C GLY A 61 14.74 13.26 -8.16
N TYR A 62 13.54 13.82 -8.31
CA TYR A 62 12.58 13.84 -7.20
C TYR A 62 11.92 12.47 -7.04
N ILE A 63 11.76 12.06 -5.77
CA ILE A 63 11.17 10.78 -5.43
C ILE A 63 9.80 11.01 -4.79
N ARG A 64 8.79 10.36 -5.34
CA ARG A 64 7.46 10.29 -4.78
C ARG A 64 7.22 8.91 -4.19
N ILE A 65 6.92 8.85 -2.89
CA ILE A 65 6.51 7.61 -2.22
C ILE A 65 5.09 7.27 -2.70
N VAL A 66 4.90 6.03 -3.14
CA VAL A 66 3.61 5.51 -3.61
C VAL A 66 2.90 4.79 -2.49
N ASP A 67 3.57 3.81 -1.85
CA ASP A 67 3.00 3.01 -0.77
C ASP A 67 4.10 2.27 0.02
N ARG A 68 3.66 1.45 0.99
CA ARG A 68 4.49 0.48 1.68
C ARG A 68 4.49 -0.86 0.96
N LYS A 69 5.67 -1.45 0.76
CA LYS A 69 5.82 -2.77 0.11
C LYS A 69 4.97 -3.85 0.79
N LYS A 70 4.97 -3.88 2.13
CA LYS A 70 4.21 -4.85 2.94
C LYS A 70 2.70 -4.67 2.91
N ASP A 71 2.21 -3.53 2.45
CA ASP A 71 0.78 -3.22 2.36
C ASP A 71 0.25 -3.42 0.94
N MET A 72 1.13 -3.66 -0.04
CA MET A 72 0.78 -3.99 -1.41
C MET A 72 -0.08 -5.26 -1.46
N ILE A 73 -1.10 -5.24 -2.32
CA ILE A 73 -2.07 -6.32 -2.51
C ILE A 73 -1.77 -6.98 -3.85
N LEU A 74 -1.63 -8.29 -3.87
CA LEU A 74 -1.33 -9.05 -5.08
C LEU A 74 -2.62 -9.66 -5.66
N VAL A 75 -3.27 -8.95 -6.58
CA VAL A 75 -4.52 -9.36 -7.22
C VAL A 75 -4.23 -10.01 -8.56
N SER A 76 -4.41 -11.33 -8.68
CA SER A 76 -4.15 -12.09 -9.93
C SER A 76 -2.76 -11.81 -10.54
N GLY A 77 -1.73 -11.64 -9.69
CA GLY A 77 -0.36 -11.32 -10.12
C GLY A 77 -0.10 -9.83 -10.37
N PHE A 78 -1.09 -8.97 -10.24
CA PHE A 78 -0.93 -7.51 -10.38
C PHE A 78 -0.74 -6.83 -9.02
N ASN A 79 0.25 -5.94 -8.95
CA ASN A 79 0.49 -5.14 -7.76
C ASN A 79 -0.55 -4.01 -7.64
N VAL A 80 -1.34 -4.06 -6.58
CA VAL A 80 -2.30 -3.01 -6.22
C VAL A 80 -1.82 -2.30 -4.97
N TYR A 81 -1.71 -0.99 -5.05
CA TYR A 81 -1.25 -0.15 -3.97
C TYR A 81 -2.45 0.45 -3.24
N PRO A 82 -2.65 0.17 -1.94
CA PRO A 82 -3.76 0.69 -1.15
C PRO A 82 -3.98 2.19 -1.27
N ASN A 83 -2.89 2.99 -1.24
CA ASN A 83 -2.99 4.44 -1.34
C ASN A 83 -3.66 4.90 -2.65
N GLU A 84 -3.41 4.24 -3.78
CA GLU A 84 -4.04 4.59 -5.07
C GLU A 84 -5.56 4.32 -5.05
N VAL A 85 -5.96 3.21 -4.44
CA VAL A 85 -7.38 2.86 -4.30
C VAL A 85 -8.07 3.83 -3.35
N GLU A 86 -7.42 4.11 -2.22
CA GLU A 86 -7.92 5.05 -1.20
C GLU A 86 -8.06 6.47 -1.76
N GLU A 87 -7.08 6.97 -2.53
CA GLU A 87 -7.12 8.29 -3.15
C GLU A 87 -8.32 8.45 -4.07
N VAL A 88 -8.59 7.45 -4.91
CA VAL A 88 -9.77 7.47 -5.79
C VAL A 88 -11.06 7.46 -4.98
N ILE A 89 -11.22 6.55 -4.02
CA ILE A 89 -12.46 6.43 -3.23
C ILE A 89 -12.67 7.65 -2.33
N ALA A 90 -11.63 8.24 -1.76
CA ALA A 90 -11.69 9.47 -0.98
C ALA A 90 -12.17 10.68 -1.81
N GLY A 91 -11.99 10.65 -3.13
CA GLY A 91 -12.55 11.65 -4.05
C GLY A 91 -14.09 11.63 -4.16
N HIS A 92 -14.75 10.56 -3.70
CA HIS A 92 -16.21 10.50 -3.69
C HIS A 92 -16.80 11.41 -2.59
N PRO A 93 -17.76 12.30 -2.92
CA PRO A 93 -18.27 13.32 -1.96
C PRO A 93 -18.94 12.74 -0.71
N GLY A 94 -19.45 11.51 -0.78
CA GLY A 94 -20.08 10.82 0.36
C GLY A 94 -19.10 10.10 1.30
N VAL A 95 -17.80 10.03 0.96
CA VAL A 95 -16.76 9.35 1.76
C VAL A 95 -16.08 10.35 2.70
N LEU A 96 -16.00 10.03 3.99
CA LEU A 96 -15.25 10.78 4.98
C LEU A 96 -13.83 10.22 5.13
N GLU A 97 -13.72 8.90 5.31
CA GLU A 97 -12.45 8.20 5.45
C GLU A 97 -12.53 6.86 4.72
N VAL A 98 -11.41 6.38 4.24
CA VAL A 98 -11.28 5.07 3.60
C VAL A 98 -9.94 4.45 3.93
N ALA A 99 -9.93 3.13 4.07
CA ALA A 99 -8.71 2.33 4.14
C ALA A 99 -8.88 1.08 3.30
N ALA A 100 -7.86 0.73 2.52
CA ALA A 100 -7.81 -0.46 1.68
C ALA A 100 -6.81 -1.47 2.25
N VAL A 101 -7.18 -2.75 2.25
CA VAL A 101 -6.32 -3.86 2.65
C VAL A 101 -6.51 -5.05 1.70
N GLY A 102 -5.48 -5.89 1.59
CA GLY A 102 -5.60 -7.19 0.95
C GLY A 102 -6.25 -8.21 1.88
N VAL A 103 -7.14 -9.00 1.32
CA VAL A 103 -7.72 -10.18 1.98
C VAL A 103 -7.59 -11.39 1.06
N PRO A 104 -7.44 -12.62 1.60
CA PRO A 104 -7.38 -13.82 0.78
C PRO A 104 -8.62 -13.97 -0.11
N ASP A 105 -8.41 -14.37 -1.35
CA ASP A 105 -9.46 -14.63 -2.32
C ASP A 105 -9.13 -15.88 -3.15
N GLU A 106 -10.09 -16.79 -3.25
CA GLU A 106 -9.93 -18.09 -3.89
C GLU A 106 -9.52 -18.00 -5.37
N TYR A 107 -9.99 -16.96 -6.08
CA TYR A 107 -9.77 -16.81 -7.53
C TYR A 107 -8.58 -15.94 -7.89
N SER A 108 -8.31 -14.91 -7.09
CA SER A 108 -7.27 -13.91 -7.41
C SER A 108 -6.04 -13.96 -6.48
N GLY A 109 -6.01 -14.93 -5.55
CA GLY A 109 -5.00 -15.00 -4.48
C GLY A 109 -5.32 -14.01 -3.38
N GLU A 110 -5.31 -12.72 -3.70
CA GLU A 110 -5.83 -11.64 -2.83
C GLU A 110 -6.88 -10.81 -3.58
N ALA A 111 -7.75 -10.17 -2.81
CA ALA A 111 -8.70 -9.18 -3.29
C ALA A 111 -8.63 -7.91 -2.43
N VAL A 112 -8.96 -6.78 -3.05
CA VAL A 112 -9.03 -5.50 -2.33
C VAL A 112 -10.31 -5.45 -1.51
N LYS A 113 -10.17 -5.22 -0.20
CA LYS A 113 -11.24 -4.88 0.73
C LYS A 113 -11.07 -3.45 1.20
N VAL A 114 -12.16 -2.67 1.19
CA VAL A 114 -12.17 -1.30 1.67
C VAL A 114 -13.07 -1.14 2.89
N PHE A 115 -12.58 -0.39 3.87
CA PHE A 115 -13.32 0.06 5.04
C PHE A 115 -13.61 1.54 4.89
N ILE A 116 -14.86 1.95 5.06
CA ILE A 116 -15.34 3.28 4.67
C ILE A 116 -16.11 3.90 5.82
N VAL A 117 -15.73 5.12 6.18
CA VAL A 117 -16.53 5.99 7.03
C VAL A 117 -17.30 6.95 6.12
N ARG A 118 -18.61 6.97 6.24
CA ARG A 118 -19.50 7.79 5.42
C ARG A 118 -19.64 9.21 5.97
N LYS A 119 -19.67 10.22 5.09
CA LYS A 119 -20.09 11.57 5.47
C LYS A 119 -21.60 11.67 5.72
N ASN A 120 -22.38 10.89 4.99
CA ASN A 120 -23.82 10.80 5.15
C ASN A 120 -24.28 9.35 5.01
N GLN A 121 -25.40 9.00 5.62
CA GLN A 121 -25.92 7.63 5.65
C GLN A 121 -26.56 7.20 4.30
N SER A 122 -26.74 8.12 3.36
CA SER A 122 -27.33 7.81 2.04
C SER A 122 -26.35 7.14 1.10
N LEU A 123 -25.02 7.19 1.35
CA LEU A 123 -24.02 6.54 0.54
C LEU A 123 -24.19 5.02 0.63
N THR A 124 -24.41 4.37 -0.50
CA THR A 124 -24.58 2.92 -0.61
C THR A 124 -23.32 2.24 -1.15
N GLU A 125 -23.26 0.93 -1.01
CA GLU A 125 -22.21 0.11 -1.63
C GLU A 125 -22.30 0.18 -3.16
N GLU A 126 -23.51 0.21 -3.73
CA GLU A 126 -23.73 0.28 -5.17
C GLU A 126 -23.20 1.58 -5.76
N ASP A 127 -23.37 2.72 -5.07
CA ASP A 127 -22.80 4.00 -5.49
C ASP A 127 -21.28 3.92 -5.58
N LEU A 128 -20.63 3.33 -4.56
CA LEU A 128 -19.19 3.15 -4.54
C LEU A 128 -18.69 2.17 -5.59
N ARG A 129 -19.40 1.08 -5.83
CA ARG A 129 -19.06 0.13 -6.90
C ARG A 129 -19.12 0.79 -8.28
N THR A 130 -20.15 1.56 -8.53
CA THR A 130 -20.31 2.35 -9.76
C THR A 130 -19.16 3.35 -9.92
N TYR A 131 -18.88 4.10 -8.86
CA TYR A 131 -17.77 5.07 -8.84
C TYR A 131 -16.40 4.41 -9.09
N CYS A 132 -16.11 3.31 -8.41
CA CYS A 132 -14.88 2.53 -8.62
C CYS A 132 -14.78 1.97 -10.04
N THR A 133 -15.89 1.57 -10.64
CA THR A 133 -15.92 1.04 -12.01
C THR A 133 -15.53 2.11 -13.04
N GLN A 134 -15.89 3.35 -12.78
CA GLN A 134 -15.58 4.47 -13.66
C GLN A 134 -14.14 5.00 -13.49
N ASN A 135 -13.55 4.84 -12.30
CA ASN A 135 -12.30 5.50 -11.93
C ASN A 135 -11.12 4.55 -11.67
N LEU A 136 -11.35 3.24 -11.57
CA LEU A 136 -10.32 2.24 -11.31
C LEU A 136 -10.26 1.17 -12.39
N THR A 137 -9.05 0.74 -12.73
CA THR A 137 -8.81 -0.44 -13.58
C THR A 137 -9.36 -1.70 -12.89
N GLY A 138 -9.81 -2.69 -13.65
CA GLY A 138 -10.50 -3.87 -13.16
C GLY A 138 -9.90 -4.55 -11.94
N TYR A 139 -8.59 -4.87 -11.98
CA TYR A 139 -7.89 -5.54 -10.88
C TYR A 139 -7.67 -4.65 -9.63
N LYS A 140 -7.80 -3.32 -9.75
CA LYS A 140 -7.73 -2.38 -8.61
C LYS A 140 -9.07 -2.16 -7.92
N ARG A 141 -10.18 -2.61 -8.52
CA ARG A 141 -11.52 -2.41 -7.99
C ARG A 141 -11.70 -3.22 -6.72
N PRO A 142 -12.21 -2.61 -5.62
CA PRO A 142 -12.53 -3.35 -4.42
C PRO A 142 -13.59 -4.42 -4.68
N LYS A 143 -13.33 -5.63 -4.19
CA LYS A 143 -14.30 -6.72 -4.19
C LYS A 143 -15.23 -6.64 -2.98
N PHE A 144 -14.70 -6.18 -1.83
CA PHE A 144 -15.42 -6.14 -0.57
C PHE A 144 -15.46 -4.71 -0.02
N PHE A 145 -16.64 -4.30 0.46
CA PHE A 145 -16.89 -3.01 1.08
C PHE A 145 -17.43 -3.23 2.48
N GLU A 146 -16.90 -2.53 3.47
CA GLU A 146 -17.37 -2.57 4.85
C GLU A 146 -17.51 -1.14 5.37
N PHE A 147 -18.74 -0.74 5.72
CA PHE A 147 -19.00 0.55 6.35
C PHE A 147 -18.74 0.48 7.85
N ARG A 148 -18.12 1.55 8.37
CA ARG A 148 -17.82 1.71 9.79
C ARG A 148 -18.13 3.12 10.26
N ASP A 149 -18.32 3.28 11.56
CA ASP A 149 -18.49 4.60 12.18
C ASP A 149 -17.15 5.31 12.32
N GLU A 150 -16.06 4.55 12.57
CA GLU A 150 -14.69 5.05 12.66
C GLU A 150 -13.67 4.01 12.18
N LEU A 151 -12.46 4.48 11.82
CA LEU A 151 -11.31 3.62 11.53
C LEU A 151 -10.29 3.66 12.68
N PRO A 152 -9.61 2.54 13.00
CA PRO A 152 -8.57 2.52 14.01
C PRO A 152 -7.39 3.41 13.60
N LYS A 153 -6.95 4.27 14.51
CA LYS A 153 -5.88 5.26 14.27
C LYS A 153 -4.82 5.23 15.36
N THR A 154 -3.63 5.67 15.01
CA THR A 154 -2.61 6.02 15.99
C THR A 154 -2.96 7.31 16.72
N ASN A 155 -2.22 7.63 17.79
CA ASN A 155 -2.37 8.89 18.55
C ASN A 155 -2.16 10.15 17.69
N VAL A 156 -1.47 10.01 16.54
CA VAL A 156 -1.23 11.09 15.58
C VAL A 156 -2.20 11.05 14.38
N GLY A 157 -3.29 10.28 14.47
CA GLY A 157 -4.37 10.25 13.48
C GLY A 157 -4.10 9.36 12.25
N LYS A 158 -3.01 8.59 12.21
CA LYS A 158 -2.71 7.69 11.08
C LYS A 158 -3.52 6.40 11.20
N ILE A 159 -4.21 6.01 10.12
CA ILE A 159 -5.00 4.77 10.06
C ILE A 159 -4.10 3.55 10.23
N LEU A 160 -4.52 2.61 11.07
CA LEU A 160 -3.83 1.35 11.38
C LEU A 160 -4.32 0.23 10.46
N ARG A 161 -3.86 0.20 9.19
CA ARG A 161 -4.24 -0.85 8.22
C ARG A 161 -3.98 -2.26 8.73
N ARG A 162 -2.92 -2.47 9.52
CA ARG A 162 -2.64 -3.79 10.10
C ARG A 162 -3.81 -4.30 10.96
N VAL A 163 -4.39 -3.45 11.80
CA VAL A 163 -5.54 -3.80 12.63
C VAL A 163 -6.72 -4.21 11.77
N LEU A 164 -7.03 -3.42 10.73
CA LEU A 164 -8.12 -3.71 9.80
C LEU A 164 -7.91 -5.02 9.04
N ARG A 165 -6.68 -5.30 8.61
CA ARG A 165 -6.32 -6.57 7.96
C ARG A 165 -6.52 -7.75 8.91
N ASP A 166 -5.99 -7.66 10.13
CA ASP A 166 -6.10 -8.73 11.14
C ASP A 166 -7.57 -9.02 11.49
N GLU A 167 -8.42 -7.99 11.58
CA GLU A 167 -9.86 -8.15 11.79
C GLU A 167 -10.56 -8.79 10.58
N ALA A 168 -10.18 -8.41 9.37
CA ALA A 168 -10.76 -8.99 8.15
C ALA A 168 -10.45 -10.50 8.06
N LEU A 169 -9.22 -10.90 8.37
CA LEU A 169 -8.80 -12.30 8.36
C LEU A 169 -9.56 -13.16 9.38
N LYS A 170 -9.83 -12.62 10.58
CA LYS A 170 -10.61 -13.32 11.63
C LYS A 170 -12.06 -13.56 11.25
N LYS A 171 -12.65 -12.72 10.38
CA LYS A 171 -14.05 -12.87 9.93
C LYS A 171 -14.21 -13.88 8.79
N THR A 172 -13.10 -14.31 8.18
CA THR A 172 -13.10 -15.23 7.04
C THR A 172 -12.87 -16.69 7.47
N THR A 173 -12.55 -16.92 8.76
CA THR A 173 -12.42 -18.23 9.40
C THR A 173 -13.70 -18.58 10.14
#